data_f22034d55f5a874b2ca7e338dd6eeda9
#
_entry.id   f22034d55f5a874b2ca7e338dd6eeda9
#
_cell.length_a   1.000
_cell.length_b   1.000
_cell.length_c   1.000
_cell.angle_alpha   90.00
_cell.angle_beta   90.00
_cell.angle_gamma   90.00
#
_symmetry.space_group_name_H-M   'P 1'
#
loop_
_entity.id
_entity.type
_entity.pdbx_description
1 polymer ?
#
loop_
_entity_poly.entity_id
_entity_poly.type
_entity_poly.pdbx_seq_one_letter_code
_entity_poly.pdbx_strand_id
1 'polypeptide(L)'
;MTLTIAQVDVHTWDYPAVAFDVVVEIFTQFSTPAERGRKWAGMRRALKPGGLLIIQGYTPKQLQYGTGGPKQVENLYTRAMLEEAFGDLRDLTIVEEEREIHEGASHGGMSAMINLTGRR
;
A
#
# COMPACT_ATOMS: atom_id res chain seq x y z
N MET A 1 17.61 -9.86 -16.26
CA MET A 1 16.38 -9.78 -15.44
C MET A 1 15.17 -10.02 -16.34
N THR A 2 14.22 -10.82 -15.86
CA THR A 2 12.99 -11.09 -16.59
C THR A 2 11.85 -10.27 -15.96
N LEU A 3 11.13 -9.51 -16.78
CA LEU A 3 9.96 -8.76 -16.36
C LEU A 3 8.72 -9.36 -17.00
N THR A 4 7.73 -9.71 -16.17
CA THR A 4 6.42 -10.16 -16.63
C THR A 4 5.39 -9.11 -16.31
N ILE A 5 4.63 -8.66 -17.30
CA ILE A 5 3.56 -7.68 -17.13
C ILE A 5 2.22 -8.38 -17.35
N ALA A 6 1.29 -8.21 -16.40
CA ALA A 6 -0.06 -8.74 -16.52
C ALA A 6 -1.06 -7.61 -16.33
N GLN A 7 -2.09 -7.57 -17.18
CA GLN A 7 -3.22 -6.65 -17.02
C GLN A 7 -4.31 -7.39 -16.26
N VAL A 8 -4.57 -6.99 -15.03
CA VAL A 8 -5.55 -7.64 -14.15
C VAL A 8 -6.34 -6.59 -13.37
N ASP A 9 -7.56 -6.97 -12.94
CA ASP A 9 -8.30 -6.21 -11.95
C ASP A 9 -7.83 -6.67 -10.57
N VAL A 10 -7.13 -5.80 -9.84
CA VAL A 10 -6.54 -6.14 -8.55
C VAL A 10 -7.58 -6.48 -7.48
N HIS A 11 -8.84 -6.11 -7.68
CA HIS A 11 -9.93 -6.41 -6.75
C HIS A 11 -10.51 -7.82 -6.94
N THR A 12 -10.33 -8.40 -8.12
CA THR A 12 -10.89 -9.72 -8.47
C THR A 12 -9.84 -10.75 -8.86
N TRP A 13 -8.59 -10.31 -9.04
CA TRP A 13 -7.51 -11.19 -9.45
C TRP A 13 -7.28 -12.29 -8.39
N ASP A 14 -7.13 -13.51 -8.87
CA ASP A 14 -6.77 -14.63 -8.03
C ASP A 14 -5.25 -14.61 -7.81
N TYR A 15 -4.83 -13.96 -6.73
CA TYR A 15 -3.41 -13.80 -6.41
C TYR A 15 -2.76 -15.17 -6.20
N PRO A 16 -1.65 -15.48 -6.90
CA PRO A 16 -0.99 -16.77 -6.73
C PRO A 16 -0.47 -16.91 -5.29
N ALA A 17 -0.73 -18.05 -4.66
CA ALA A 17 -0.30 -18.27 -3.28
C ALA A 17 1.20 -18.63 -3.23
N VAL A 18 1.90 -18.08 -2.23
CA VAL A 18 3.31 -18.42 -1.93
C VAL A 18 4.18 -18.32 -3.19
N ALA A 19 4.08 -17.20 -3.90
CA ALA A 19 4.70 -17.05 -5.22
C ALA A 19 5.86 -16.05 -5.25
N PHE A 20 5.88 -15.07 -4.33
CA PHE A 20 6.80 -13.94 -4.43
C PHE A 20 7.63 -13.73 -3.16
N ASP A 21 8.87 -13.31 -3.37
CA ASP A 21 9.77 -12.92 -2.28
C ASP A 21 9.48 -11.51 -1.77
N VAL A 22 8.95 -10.64 -2.64
CA VAL A 22 8.61 -9.26 -2.33
C VAL A 22 7.29 -8.90 -3.00
N VAL A 23 6.40 -8.25 -2.25
CA VAL A 23 5.17 -7.64 -2.79
C VAL A 23 5.19 -6.16 -2.43
N VAL A 24 4.94 -5.30 -3.40
CA VAL A 24 5.01 -3.86 -3.25
C VAL A 24 3.70 -3.21 -3.70
N GLU A 25 3.16 -2.34 -2.85
CA GLU A 25 2.02 -1.49 -3.19
C GLU A 25 2.41 -0.04 -2.92
N ILE A 26 2.44 0.79 -3.96
CA ILE A 26 2.83 2.19 -3.84
C ILE A 26 1.78 3.08 -4.48
N PHE A 27 1.15 3.95 -3.67
CA PHE A 27 0.15 4.94 -4.09
C PHE A 27 -1.01 4.35 -4.90
N THR A 28 -1.55 3.23 -4.46
CA THR A 28 -2.68 2.54 -5.14
C THR A 28 -3.95 2.59 -4.29
N GLN A 29 -4.27 3.75 -3.74
CA GLN A 29 -5.38 3.94 -2.80
C GLN A 29 -6.70 4.25 -3.51
N PHE A 30 -7.08 3.43 -4.46
CA PHE A 30 -8.33 3.55 -5.21
C PHE A 30 -9.37 2.48 -4.82
N SER A 31 -9.08 1.69 -3.80
CA SER A 31 -9.95 0.61 -3.34
C SER A 31 -10.85 1.08 -2.21
N THR A 32 -12.14 0.67 -2.24
CA THR A 32 -12.99 0.83 -1.07
C THR A 32 -12.46 -0.01 0.09
N PRO A 33 -12.90 0.22 1.36
CA PRO A 33 -12.46 -0.61 2.47
C PRO A 33 -12.65 -2.11 2.27
N ALA A 34 -13.78 -2.53 1.69
CA ALA A 34 -14.05 -3.94 1.42
C ALA A 34 -13.13 -4.51 0.34
N GLU A 35 -12.94 -3.76 -0.75
CA GLU A 35 -12.02 -4.14 -1.83
C GLU A 35 -10.57 -4.20 -1.34
N ARG A 36 -10.17 -3.23 -0.53
CA ARG A 36 -8.84 -3.17 0.05
C ARG A 36 -8.54 -4.38 0.92
N GLY A 37 -9.48 -4.78 1.77
CA GLY A 37 -9.31 -5.97 2.62
C GLY A 37 -9.04 -7.22 1.81
N ARG A 38 -9.77 -7.40 0.72
CA ARG A 38 -9.58 -8.55 -0.19
C ARG A 38 -8.22 -8.47 -0.91
N LYS A 39 -7.85 -7.30 -1.40
CA LYS A 39 -6.57 -7.07 -2.07
C LYS A 39 -5.40 -7.36 -1.12
N TRP A 40 -5.45 -6.83 0.09
CA TRP A 40 -4.39 -7.04 1.08
C TRP A 40 -4.27 -8.49 1.51
N ALA A 41 -5.40 -9.20 1.66
CA ALA A 41 -5.36 -10.63 1.95
C ALA A 41 -4.70 -11.42 0.82
N GLY A 42 -4.99 -11.05 -0.44
CA GLY A 42 -4.34 -11.65 -1.61
C GLY A 42 -2.84 -11.39 -1.65
N MET A 43 -2.44 -10.15 -1.37
CA MET A 43 -1.03 -9.77 -1.31
C MET A 43 -0.26 -10.57 -0.25
N ARG A 44 -0.84 -10.72 0.94
CA ARG A 44 -0.24 -11.52 2.01
C ARG A 44 -0.09 -12.99 1.60
N ARG A 45 -1.13 -13.57 1.02
CA ARG A 45 -1.12 -14.97 0.58
C ARG A 45 -0.08 -15.20 -0.52
N ALA A 46 0.18 -14.20 -1.35
CA ALA A 46 1.15 -14.28 -2.44
C ALA A 46 2.60 -14.26 -1.96
N LEU A 47 2.86 -13.78 -0.75
CA LEU A 47 4.21 -13.79 -0.18
C LEU A 47 4.63 -15.18 0.26
N LYS A 48 5.88 -15.54 -0.03
CA LYS A 48 6.52 -16.71 0.56
C LYS A 48 6.81 -16.47 2.04
N PRO A 49 6.94 -17.52 2.86
CA PRO A 49 7.43 -17.37 4.23
C PRO A 49 8.75 -16.59 4.26
N GLY A 50 8.85 -15.57 5.10
CA GLY A 50 10.00 -14.66 5.13
C GLY A 50 9.97 -13.58 4.07
N GLY A 51 9.00 -13.60 3.15
CA GLY A 51 8.87 -12.59 2.09
C GLY A 51 8.57 -11.20 2.64
N LEU A 52 9.00 -10.18 1.91
CA LEU A 52 8.90 -8.78 2.31
C LEU A 52 7.67 -8.11 1.71
N LEU A 53 6.86 -7.46 2.54
CA LEU A 53 5.77 -6.60 2.13
C LEU A 53 6.21 -5.15 2.27
N ILE A 54 5.97 -4.34 1.22
CA ILE A 54 6.22 -2.90 1.24
C ILE A 54 4.94 -2.20 0.80
N ILE A 55 4.43 -1.28 1.64
CA ILE A 55 3.28 -0.46 1.33
C ILE A 55 3.65 1.01 1.54
N GLN A 56 3.32 1.85 0.57
CA GLN A 56 3.41 3.29 0.70
C GLN A 56 2.11 3.92 0.22
N GLY A 57 1.55 4.82 1.02
CA GLY A 57 0.33 5.52 0.68
C GLY A 57 0.24 6.86 1.38
N TYR A 58 -0.88 7.55 1.16
CA TYR A 58 -1.19 8.83 1.81
C TYR A 58 -2.01 8.61 3.07
N THR A 59 -1.77 9.47 4.07
CA THR A 59 -2.59 9.53 5.29
C THR A 59 -3.75 10.51 5.09
N PRO A 60 -4.77 10.49 6.00
CA PRO A 60 -5.87 11.47 5.94
C PRO A 60 -5.42 12.93 5.94
N LYS A 61 -4.26 13.25 6.51
CA LYS A 61 -3.70 14.60 6.50
C LYS A 61 -3.41 15.11 5.09
N GLN A 62 -3.25 14.21 4.11
CA GLN A 62 -3.05 14.58 2.71
C GLN A 62 -4.18 15.45 2.17
N LEU A 63 -5.41 15.28 2.68
CA LEU A 63 -6.55 16.10 2.27
C LEU A 63 -6.34 17.59 2.58
N GLN A 64 -5.56 17.92 3.59
CA GLN A 64 -5.26 19.30 3.98
C GLN A 64 -4.28 19.96 3.01
N TYR A 65 -3.44 19.17 2.35
CA TYR A 65 -2.46 19.71 1.41
C TYR A 65 -3.02 19.88 0.00
N GLY A 66 -3.91 18.99 -0.44
CA GLY A 66 -4.51 19.05 -1.77
C GLY A 66 -3.51 18.90 -2.92
N THR A 67 -2.37 18.25 -2.69
CA THR A 67 -1.29 18.13 -3.68
C THR A 67 -1.34 16.87 -4.50
N GLY A 68 -2.36 16.06 -4.34
CA GLY A 68 -2.56 14.78 -5.04
C GLY A 68 -3.13 13.72 -4.10
N GLY A 69 -3.25 12.50 -4.61
CA GLY A 69 -3.81 11.38 -3.86
C GLY A 69 -5.33 11.33 -3.86
N PRO A 70 -5.92 10.31 -3.22
CA PRO A 70 -7.37 10.14 -3.19
C PRO A 70 -8.04 11.22 -2.35
N LYS A 71 -9.27 11.56 -2.74
CA LYS A 71 -10.10 12.55 -2.02
C LYS A 71 -11.05 11.92 -1.03
N GLN A 72 -11.24 10.61 -1.10
CA GLN A 72 -12.09 9.87 -0.17
C GLN A 72 -11.27 9.49 1.06
N VAL A 73 -11.65 10.00 2.22
CA VAL A 73 -10.92 9.76 3.47
C VAL A 73 -10.82 8.28 3.83
N GLU A 74 -11.84 7.49 3.49
CA GLU A 74 -11.87 6.05 3.77
C GLU A 74 -10.85 5.26 2.94
N ASN A 75 -10.32 5.84 1.87
CA ASN A 75 -9.29 5.22 1.04
C ASN A 75 -7.87 5.56 1.50
N LEU A 76 -7.73 6.48 2.44
CA LEU A 76 -6.44 6.88 2.99
C LEU A 76 -6.05 5.94 4.13
N TYR A 77 -4.75 5.75 4.31
CA TYR A 77 -4.24 4.79 5.28
C TYR A 77 -3.88 5.45 6.60
N THR A 78 -4.33 4.83 7.70
CA THR A 78 -3.91 5.21 9.05
C THR A 78 -3.02 4.12 9.62
N ARG A 79 -2.22 4.48 10.63
CA ARG A 79 -1.41 3.49 11.38
C ARG A 79 -2.29 2.37 11.93
N ALA A 80 -3.43 2.73 12.55
CA ALA A 80 -4.34 1.73 13.14
C ALA A 80 -4.85 0.74 12.10
N MET A 81 -5.18 1.22 10.90
CA MET A 81 -5.65 0.39 9.79
C MET A 81 -4.57 -0.61 9.35
N LEU A 82 -3.33 -0.14 9.23
CA LEU A 82 -2.21 -1.00 8.84
C LEU A 82 -1.83 -1.99 9.95
N GLU A 83 -1.89 -1.58 11.21
CA GLU A 83 -1.64 -2.47 12.35
C GLU A 83 -2.71 -3.55 12.45
N GLU A 84 -3.97 -3.23 12.20
CA GLU A 84 -5.05 -4.22 12.19
C GLU A 84 -4.84 -5.25 11.09
N ALA A 85 -4.47 -4.83 9.90
CA ALA A 85 -4.31 -5.71 8.74
C ALA A 85 -3.00 -6.53 8.79
N PHE A 86 -1.93 -5.95 9.31
CA PHE A 86 -0.57 -6.48 9.16
C PHE A 86 0.22 -6.56 10.47
N GLY A 87 -0.41 -6.31 11.61
CA GLY A 87 0.28 -6.24 12.91
C GLY A 87 0.98 -7.53 13.33
N ASP A 88 0.60 -8.66 12.74
CA ASP A 88 1.21 -9.98 13.00
C ASP A 88 2.45 -10.28 12.16
N LEU A 89 2.80 -9.39 11.20
CA LEU A 89 4.01 -9.57 10.42
C LEU A 89 5.27 -9.39 11.27
N ARG A 90 6.32 -10.14 10.93
CA ARG A 90 7.60 -10.01 11.61
C ARG A 90 8.34 -8.77 11.14
N ASP A 91 9.16 -8.19 12.03
CA ASP A 91 9.97 -7.00 11.74
C ASP A 91 9.13 -5.85 11.16
N LEU A 92 7.90 -5.72 11.65
CA LEU A 92 6.98 -4.69 11.17
C LEU A 92 7.46 -3.31 11.55
N THR A 93 7.55 -2.44 10.54
CA THR A 93 7.86 -1.02 10.71
C THR A 93 6.81 -0.19 10.00
N ILE A 94 6.22 0.76 10.70
CA ILE A 94 5.25 1.72 10.15
C ILE A 94 5.75 3.11 10.48
N VAL A 95 5.98 3.94 9.46
CA VAL A 95 6.49 5.30 9.60
C VAL A 95 5.57 6.27 8.88
N GLU A 96 5.12 7.30 9.59
CA GLU A 96 4.39 8.42 9.00
C GLU A 96 5.37 9.56 8.76
N GLU A 97 5.27 10.19 7.60
CA GLU A 97 6.13 11.31 7.25
C GLU A 97 5.41 12.34 6.40
N GLU A 98 5.85 13.57 6.50
CA GLU A 98 5.39 14.65 5.65
C GLU A 98 6.62 15.23 4.94
N ARG A 99 6.56 15.30 3.62
CA ARG A 99 7.67 15.85 2.83
C ARG A 99 7.17 16.37 1.51
N GLU A 100 8.00 17.18 0.87
CA GLU A 100 7.75 17.65 -0.47
C GLU A 100 8.11 16.55 -1.46
N ILE A 101 7.17 16.28 -2.39
CA ILE A 101 7.35 15.28 -3.44
C ILE A 101 7.22 15.94 -4.80
N HIS A 102 8.08 15.53 -5.74
CA HIS A 102 8.03 15.96 -7.13
C HIS A 102 8.03 14.72 -8.03
N GLU A 103 6.87 14.07 -8.15
CA GLU A 103 6.69 12.87 -8.96
C GLU A 103 5.68 13.11 -10.07
N GLY A 104 6.09 13.89 -11.07
CA GLY A 104 5.20 14.26 -12.17
C GLY A 104 4.24 15.39 -11.80
N ALA A 105 3.30 15.70 -12.71
CA ALA A 105 2.42 16.85 -12.58
C ALA A 105 1.36 16.72 -11.50
N SER A 106 0.97 15.47 -11.16
CA SER A 106 -0.11 15.19 -10.19
C SER A 106 0.39 15.05 -8.76
N HIS A 107 1.70 14.98 -8.53
CA HIS A 107 2.31 14.68 -7.24
C HIS A 107 3.40 15.70 -6.91
N GLY A 108 3.05 16.99 -6.96
CA GLY A 108 3.96 18.06 -6.56
C GLY A 108 3.54 18.69 -5.25
N GLY A 109 4.50 19.16 -4.45
CA GLY A 109 4.28 19.88 -3.19
C GLY A 109 4.32 18.99 -1.97
N MET A 110 3.84 19.53 -0.82
CA MET A 110 3.84 18.79 0.45
C MET A 110 2.88 17.61 0.42
N SER A 111 3.32 16.50 0.96
CA SER A 111 2.51 15.28 1.05
C SER A 111 2.67 14.62 2.41
N ALA A 112 1.57 14.05 2.90
CA ALA A 112 1.52 13.29 4.13
C ALA A 112 1.42 11.81 3.78
N MET A 113 2.44 11.04 4.13
CA MET A 113 2.59 9.65 3.72
C MET A 113 2.76 8.73 4.90
N ILE A 114 2.46 7.45 4.67
CA ILE A 114 2.71 6.37 5.60
C ILE A 114 3.36 5.23 4.85
N ASN A 115 4.40 4.67 5.46
CA ASN A 115 5.19 3.59 4.88
C ASN A 115 5.17 2.39 5.81
N LEU A 116 4.96 1.21 5.25
CA LEU A 116 5.00 -0.04 5.99
C LEU A 116 6.00 -0.98 5.34
N THR A 117 6.81 -1.64 6.15
CA THR A 117 7.58 -2.81 5.75
C THR A 117 7.38 -3.90 6.80
N GLY A 118 7.30 -5.16 6.34
CA GLY A 118 7.14 -6.30 7.24
C GLY A 118 7.42 -7.60 6.51
N ARG A 119 7.61 -8.68 7.27
CA ARG A 119 7.90 -10.01 6.72
C ARG A 119 6.82 -11.00 7.11
N ARG A 120 6.45 -11.82 6.13
CA ARG A 120 5.50 -12.91 6.37
C ARG A 120 6.08 -13.99 7.28
#